data_8998398f81a275cd952912933ded39b0
#
_entry.id   8998398f81a275cd952912933ded39b0
#
_cell.length_a   1.000
_cell.length_b   1.000
_cell.length_c   1.000
_cell.angle_alpha   90.00
_cell.angle_beta   90.00
_cell.angle_gamma   90.00
#
_symmetry.space_group_name_H-M   'P 1'
#
loop_
_entity.id
_entity.type
_entity.pdbx_description
1 polymer ?
#
loop_
_entity_poly.entity_id
_entity_poly.type
_entity_poly.pdbx_seq_one_letter_code
_entity_poly.pdbx_strand_id
1 'polypeptide(L)'
;VAERIKIWPFFIFAAIMAGAIYPISMGWQWGGGWLATSGFSDFAGSTLVHACGGAAALAGVIVLGAREGRFSKSGETKSLVPFAASSIPLVTLGTFLLWFGWFGFNGFSQLAMGTFDDVNAISKIAVNTHLAGAAGTVTGAAITRLFGGKTDIVMMLNGALAGLVAITAEPLTPGPITAMVIGSIGAVIMYYGTKMLERLGLDDVVGAIPVHMFAGIFGTLVVPFTNGNTDF
;
A
#
# COMPACT_ATOMS: atom_id res chain seq x y z
N VAL A 1 -12.68 3.90 6.45
CA VAL A 1 -14.14 4.09 6.73
C VAL A 1 -14.58 3.42 8.03
N ALA A 2 -13.70 2.66 8.70
CA ALA A 2 -13.96 1.97 9.97
C ALA A 2 -14.53 2.93 11.02
N GLU A 3 -15.36 2.39 11.93
CA GLU A 3 -16.05 3.10 13.03
C GLU A 3 -17.13 4.12 12.59
N ARG A 4 -17.32 4.40 11.30
CA ARG A 4 -18.24 5.42 10.78
C ARG A 4 -19.26 4.88 9.81
N ILE A 5 -18.85 3.98 8.91
CA ILE A 5 -19.72 3.47 7.88
C ILE A 5 -20.77 2.52 8.46
N LYS A 6 -21.99 2.65 7.99
CA LYS A 6 -23.06 1.69 8.29
C LYS A 6 -22.88 0.43 7.44
N ILE A 7 -23.28 -0.73 7.98
CA ILE A 7 -23.02 -2.04 7.37
C ILE A 7 -23.62 -2.18 5.95
N TRP A 8 -24.84 -1.74 5.72
CA TRP A 8 -25.49 -1.85 4.42
C TRP A 8 -24.84 -0.97 3.33
N PRO A 9 -24.57 0.33 3.56
CA PRO A 9 -23.75 1.13 2.66
C PRO A 9 -22.39 0.53 2.36
N PHE A 10 -21.74 -0.11 3.36
CA PHE A 10 -20.48 -0.80 3.14
C PHE A 10 -20.62 -1.98 2.15
N PHE A 11 -21.66 -2.82 2.30
CA PHE A 11 -21.87 -3.94 1.37
C PHE A 11 -22.22 -3.46 -0.04
N ILE A 12 -23.01 -2.40 -0.19
CA ILE A 12 -23.29 -1.80 -1.49
C ILE A 12 -22.01 -1.27 -2.13
N PHE A 13 -21.21 -0.53 -1.37
CA PHE A 13 -19.90 -0.04 -1.82
C PHE A 13 -18.98 -1.20 -2.24
N ALA A 14 -18.86 -2.24 -1.42
CA ALA A 14 -18.04 -3.41 -1.72
C ALA A 14 -18.50 -4.13 -3.00
N ALA A 15 -19.82 -4.27 -3.20
CA ALA A 15 -20.39 -4.87 -4.39
C ALA A 15 -20.06 -4.06 -5.65
N ILE A 16 -20.17 -2.73 -5.60
CA ILE A 16 -19.84 -1.83 -6.72
C ILE A 16 -18.32 -1.87 -7.00
N MET A 17 -17.50 -1.81 -5.95
CA MET A 17 -16.04 -1.89 -6.11
C MET A 17 -15.62 -3.21 -6.74
N ALA A 18 -16.08 -4.34 -6.21
CA ALA A 18 -15.68 -5.67 -6.68
C ALA A 18 -16.35 -6.07 -8.00
N GLY A 19 -17.58 -5.62 -8.26
CA GLY A 19 -18.36 -6.01 -9.43
C GLY A 19 -18.22 -5.07 -10.63
N ALA A 20 -17.80 -3.84 -10.43
CA ALA A 20 -17.72 -2.86 -11.52
C ALA A 20 -16.38 -2.12 -11.55
N ILE A 21 -16.03 -1.34 -10.53
CA ILE A 21 -14.88 -0.42 -10.58
C ILE A 21 -13.58 -1.19 -10.77
N TYR A 22 -13.32 -2.16 -9.90
CA TYR A 22 -12.09 -2.95 -9.95
C TYR A 22 -11.95 -3.79 -11.24
N PRO A 23 -12.96 -4.55 -11.71
CA PRO A 23 -12.86 -5.29 -12.96
C PRO A 23 -12.60 -4.40 -14.19
N ILE A 24 -13.17 -3.19 -14.23
CA ILE A 24 -12.91 -2.23 -15.31
C ILE A 24 -11.44 -1.80 -15.32
N SER A 25 -10.91 -1.37 -14.18
CA SER A 25 -9.51 -0.94 -14.07
C SER A 25 -8.52 -2.09 -14.33
N MET A 26 -8.83 -3.28 -13.86
CA MET A 26 -8.07 -4.51 -14.09
C MET A 26 -8.06 -4.87 -15.60
N GLY A 27 -9.19 -4.72 -16.28
CA GLY A 27 -9.33 -4.96 -17.71
C GLY A 27 -8.45 -4.04 -18.57
N TRP A 28 -8.17 -2.82 -18.12
CA TRP A 28 -7.30 -1.89 -18.83
C TRP A 28 -5.85 -2.39 -18.99
N GLN A 29 -5.35 -3.14 -18.03
CA GLN A 29 -4.00 -3.71 -18.02
C GLN A 29 -4.04 -5.23 -18.24
N TRP A 30 -4.48 -6.00 -17.25
CA TRP A 30 -4.39 -7.47 -17.28
C TRP A 30 -5.38 -8.11 -18.26
N GLY A 31 -6.43 -7.39 -18.64
CA GLY A 31 -7.35 -7.78 -19.72
C GLY A 31 -6.87 -7.43 -21.13
N GLY A 32 -5.64 -6.94 -21.30
CA GLY A 32 -5.11 -6.53 -22.60
C GLY A 32 -5.69 -5.23 -23.15
N GLY A 33 -6.26 -4.38 -22.29
CA GLY A 33 -6.85 -3.09 -22.67
C GLY A 33 -5.83 -2.01 -22.99
N TRP A 34 -6.29 -0.76 -23.03
CA TRP A 34 -5.50 0.38 -23.52
C TRP A 34 -4.22 0.67 -22.72
N LEU A 35 -4.21 0.39 -21.39
CA LEU A 35 -3.00 0.52 -20.58
C LEU A 35 -1.93 -0.50 -20.98
N ALA A 36 -2.32 -1.76 -21.20
CA ALA A 36 -1.41 -2.79 -21.66
C ALA A 36 -0.80 -2.44 -23.02
N THR A 37 -1.64 -1.96 -23.97
CA THR A 37 -1.17 -1.58 -25.32
C THR A 37 -0.30 -0.32 -25.32
N SER A 38 -0.37 0.51 -24.28
CA SER A 38 0.51 1.69 -24.11
C SER A 38 1.84 1.38 -23.38
N GLY A 39 2.09 0.10 -23.06
CA GLY A 39 3.34 -0.31 -22.39
C GLY A 39 3.32 -0.19 -20.87
N PHE A 40 2.19 0.14 -20.25
CA PHE A 40 2.06 0.17 -18.79
C PHE A 40 2.29 -1.23 -18.20
N SER A 41 3.11 -1.31 -17.15
CA SER A 41 3.41 -2.57 -16.45
C SER A 41 3.11 -2.45 -14.96
N ASP A 42 2.34 -3.39 -14.45
CA ASP A 42 2.04 -3.56 -13.03
C ASP A 42 1.87 -5.07 -12.76
N PHE A 43 2.95 -5.71 -12.31
CA PHE A 43 3.06 -7.16 -12.22
C PHE A 43 1.97 -7.77 -11.31
N ALA A 44 1.86 -7.30 -10.08
CA ALA A 44 0.92 -7.87 -9.11
C ALA A 44 -0.10 -6.85 -8.58
N GLY A 45 -0.02 -5.56 -8.92
CA GLY A 45 -1.09 -4.61 -8.62
C GLY A 45 -0.76 -3.48 -7.65
N SER A 46 0.45 -2.90 -7.69
CA SER A 46 0.70 -1.67 -6.92
C SER A 46 -0.29 -0.57 -7.26
N THR A 47 -0.61 -0.36 -8.53
CA THR A 47 -1.63 0.60 -8.96
C THR A 47 -3.00 -0.07 -9.10
N LEU A 48 -3.11 -1.16 -9.88
CA LEU A 48 -4.39 -1.76 -10.22
C LEU A 48 -5.18 -2.25 -9.00
N VAL A 49 -4.49 -2.73 -7.97
CA VAL A 49 -5.12 -3.19 -6.73
C VAL A 49 -4.99 -2.12 -5.64
N HIS A 50 -3.75 -1.78 -5.27
CA HIS A 50 -3.50 -0.98 -4.08
C HIS A 50 -3.83 0.49 -4.26
N ALA A 51 -3.41 1.14 -5.36
CA ALA A 51 -3.76 2.54 -5.57
C ALA A 51 -5.26 2.71 -5.86
N CYS A 52 -5.88 1.76 -6.57
CA CYS A 52 -7.32 1.73 -6.80
C CYS A 52 -8.09 1.64 -5.46
N GLY A 53 -7.72 0.67 -4.60
CA GLY A 53 -8.30 0.51 -3.27
C GLY A 53 -8.06 1.72 -2.36
N GLY A 54 -6.86 2.29 -2.40
CA GLY A 54 -6.52 3.48 -1.63
C GLY A 54 -7.25 4.74 -2.10
N ALA A 55 -7.52 4.88 -3.41
CA ALA A 55 -8.35 5.95 -3.97
C ALA A 55 -9.82 5.81 -3.52
N ALA A 56 -10.33 4.58 -3.50
CA ALA A 56 -11.66 4.31 -2.96
C ALA A 56 -11.74 4.61 -1.45
N ALA A 57 -10.69 4.29 -0.69
CA ALA A 57 -10.58 4.65 0.71
C ALA A 57 -10.57 6.17 0.92
N LEU A 58 -9.84 6.91 0.09
CA LEU A 58 -9.81 8.38 0.12
C LEU A 58 -11.20 8.97 -0.15
N ALA A 59 -11.89 8.48 -1.17
CA ALA A 59 -13.26 8.90 -1.46
C ALA A 59 -14.19 8.62 -0.26
N GLY A 60 -14.10 7.44 0.34
CA GLY A 60 -14.86 7.08 1.53
C GLY A 60 -14.58 8.00 2.72
N VAL A 61 -13.32 8.32 2.98
CA VAL A 61 -12.90 9.24 4.06
C VAL A 61 -13.44 10.65 3.83
N ILE A 62 -13.41 11.14 2.59
CA ILE A 62 -13.94 12.48 2.25
C ILE A 62 -15.46 12.53 2.47
N VAL A 63 -16.18 11.52 2.00
CA VAL A 63 -17.65 11.48 2.08
C VAL A 63 -18.15 11.32 3.52
N LEU A 64 -17.50 10.42 4.30
CA LEU A 64 -17.92 10.14 5.68
C LEU A 64 -17.44 11.18 6.68
N GLY A 65 -16.40 11.92 6.35
CA GLY A 65 -15.75 12.86 7.28
C GLY A 65 -14.90 12.14 8.34
N ALA A 66 -14.39 12.91 9.29
CA ALA A 66 -13.58 12.39 10.39
C ALA A 66 -14.46 11.80 11.50
N ARG A 67 -13.86 10.86 12.27
CA ARG A 67 -14.47 10.38 13.52
C ARG A 67 -14.72 11.52 14.49
N GLU A 68 -15.76 11.41 15.29
CA GLU A 68 -16.08 12.41 16.30
C GLU A 68 -14.92 12.58 17.28
N GLY A 69 -14.54 13.81 17.54
CA GLY A 69 -13.42 14.14 18.42
C GLY A 69 -12.00 13.94 17.85
N ARG A 70 -11.86 13.43 16.61
CA ARG A 70 -10.53 13.22 16.00
C ARG A 70 -9.75 14.51 15.76
N PHE A 71 -10.44 15.57 15.39
CA PHE A 71 -9.87 16.90 15.21
C PHE A 71 -10.58 17.90 16.10
N SER A 72 -9.83 18.61 16.97
CA SER A 72 -10.41 19.68 17.77
C SER A 72 -10.61 20.93 16.93
N LYS A 73 -11.72 21.64 17.17
CA LYS A 73 -11.95 22.97 16.65
C LYS A 73 -11.40 24.00 17.64
N SER A 74 -10.11 24.28 17.58
CA SER A 74 -9.52 25.39 18.32
C SER A 74 -9.15 26.49 17.35
N GLY A 75 -10.00 27.51 17.24
CA GLY A 75 -9.79 28.62 16.32
C GLY A 75 -9.83 28.20 14.84
N GLU A 76 -8.95 28.79 14.03
CA GLU A 76 -8.86 28.52 12.58
C GLU A 76 -8.10 27.24 12.24
N THR A 77 -7.40 26.59 13.19
CA THR A 77 -6.60 25.38 12.95
C THR A 77 -7.21 24.15 13.60
N LYS A 78 -7.45 23.11 12.80
CA LYS A 78 -7.84 21.79 13.32
C LYS A 78 -6.63 21.13 13.96
N SER A 79 -6.67 20.92 15.29
CA SER A 79 -5.63 20.18 16.02
C SER A 79 -5.95 18.68 16.01
N LEU A 80 -4.97 17.86 15.66
CA LEU A 80 -5.09 16.40 15.69
C LEU A 80 -5.20 15.91 17.15
N VAL A 81 -6.24 15.13 17.44
CA VAL A 81 -6.36 14.38 18.70
C VAL A 81 -5.91 12.95 18.43
N PRO A 82 -4.84 12.47 19.12
CA PRO A 82 -4.38 11.11 18.92
C PRO A 82 -5.42 10.08 19.35
N PHE A 83 -5.70 9.12 18.44
CA PHE A 83 -6.52 7.94 18.75
C PHE A 83 -5.59 6.73 18.73
N ALA A 84 -5.37 6.13 19.89
CA ALA A 84 -4.54 4.94 20.00
C ALA A 84 -5.24 3.71 19.39
N ALA A 85 -4.46 2.80 18.84
CA ALA A 85 -4.98 1.49 18.46
C ALA A 85 -5.50 0.73 19.68
N SER A 86 -6.64 0.07 19.55
CA SER A 86 -7.26 -0.68 20.65
C SER A 86 -6.41 -1.86 21.14
N SER A 87 -5.61 -2.46 20.25
CA SER A 87 -4.73 -3.58 20.57
C SER A 87 -3.51 -3.62 19.64
N ILE A 88 -2.36 -3.22 20.13
CA ILE A 88 -1.09 -3.31 19.40
C ILE A 88 -0.73 -4.77 19.03
N PRO A 89 -0.90 -5.77 19.92
CA PRO A 89 -0.66 -7.16 19.54
C PRO A 89 -1.51 -7.63 18.34
N LEU A 90 -2.78 -7.23 18.28
CA LEU A 90 -3.65 -7.59 17.14
C LEU A 90 -3.26 -6.86 15.84
N VAL A 91 -2.85 -5.60 15.92
CA VAL A 91 -2.30 -4.86 14.76
C VAL A 91 -1.04 -5.55 14.24
N THR A 92 -0.15 -5.96 15.14
CA THR A 92 1.08 -6.68 14.78
C THR A 92 0.77 -8.03 14.14
N LEU A 93 -0.11 -8.82 14.75
CA LEU A 93 -0.55 -10.10 14.18
C LEU A 93 -1.17 -9.91 12.79
N GLY A 94 -2.05 -8.92 12.64
CA GLY A 94 -2.67 -8.59 11.35
C GLY A 94 -1.65 -8.23 10.28
N THR A 95 -0.63 -7.45 10.63
CA THR A 95 0.48 -7.11 9.72
C THR A 95 1.27 -8.35 9.30
N PHE A 96 1.57 -9.28 10.22
CA PHE A 96 2.25 -10.53 9.88
C PHE A 96 1.40 -11.44 8.99
N LEU A 97 0.10 -11.50 9.23
CA LEU A 97 -0.82 -12.27 8.37
C LEU A 97 -0.89 -11.67 6.95
N LEU A 98 -0.93 -10.35 6.83
CA LEU A 98 -0.86 -9.67 5.54
C LEU A 98 0.49 -9.93 4.85
N TRP A 99 1.60 -9.82 5.58
CA TRP A 99 2.93 -10.08 5.03
C TRP A 99 3.08 -11.54 4.55
N PHE A 100 2.61 -12.48 5.35
CA PHE A 100 2.58 -13.89 4.96
C PHE A 100 1.75 -14.10 3.68
N GLY A 101 0.56 -13.50 3.61
CA GLY A 101 -0.29 -13.53 2.42
C GLY A 101 0.38 -12.89 1.19
N TRP A 102 1.28 -11.93 1.39
CA TRP A 102 1.97 -11.23 0.32
C TRP A 102 2.94 -12.11 -0.49
N PHE A 103 3.50 -13.14 0.13
CA PHE A 103 4.26 -14.14 -0.62
C PHE A 103 3.40 -14.83 -1.68
N GLY A 104 2.14 -15.13 -1.34
CA GLY A 104 1.17 -15.63 -2.30
C GLY A 104 0.71 -14.56 -3.28
N PHE A 105 0.43 -13.35 -2.79
CA PHE A 105 -0.04 -12.23 -3.60
C PHE A 105 0.93 -11.90 -4.74
N ASN A 106 2.20 -11.70 -4.45
CA ASN A 106 3.22 -11.42 -5.44
C ASN A 106 3.69 -12.70 -6.17
N GLY A 107 3.93 -13.80 -5.43
CA GLY A 107 4.48 -15.03 -5.99
C GLY A 107 3.53 -15.71 -6.98
N PHE A 108 2.25 -15.77 -6.67
CA PHE A 108 1.26 -16.39 -7.58
C PHE A 108 0.89 -15.49 -8.75
N SER A 109 1.24 -14.20 -8.71
CA SER A 109 1.13 -13.32 -9.89
C SER A 109 2.09 -13.69 -11.01
N GLN A 110 3.03 -14.63 -10.79
CA GLN A 110 3.78 -15.31 -11.85
C GLN A 110 2.88 -16.14 -12.78
N LEU A 111 1.70 -16.56 -12.31
CA LEU A 111 0.66 -17.30 -13.05
C LEU A 111 1.11 -18.66 -13.61
N ALA A 112 2.32 -19.09 -13.34
CA ALA A 112 2.89 -20.36 -13.78
C ALA A 112 3.84 -20.93 -12.74
N MET A 113 3.87 -22.26 -12.60
CA MET A 113 4.77 -23.00 -11.67
C MET A 113 5.19 -24.34 -12.26
N GLY A 114 5.09 -24.51 -13.59
CA GLY A 114 5.32 -25.78 -14.25
C GLY A 114 6.76 -26.02 -14.69
N THR A 115 7.59 -25.00 -14.73
CA THR A 115 8.97 -25.06 -15.18
C THR A 115 9.95 -24.65 -14.08
N PHE A 116 11.24 -24.98 -14.28
CA PHE A 116 12.31 -24.53 -13.39
C PHE A 116 12.39 -22.98 -13.35
N ASP A 117 12.19 -22.34 -14.50
CA ASP A 117 12.22 -20.87 -14.59
C ASP A 117 11.10 -20.22 -13.82
N ASP A 118 9.88 -20.79 -13.86
CA ASP A 118 8.75 -20.31 -13.06
C ASP A 118 9.02 -20.39 -11.56
N VAL A 119 9.56 -21.54 -11.10
CA VAL A 119 9.90 -21.73 -9.68
C VAL A 119 11.00 -20.78 -9.23
N ASN A 120 12.01 -20.57 -10.09
CA ASN A 120 13.07 -19.61 -9.83
C ASN A 120 12.54 -18.17 -9.75
N ALA A 121 11.64 -17.79 -10.66
CA ALA A 121 10.95 -16.49 -10.64
C ALA A 121 10.18 -16.30 -9.34
N ILE A 122 9.34 -17.27 -8.93
CA ILE A 122 8.57 -17.21 -7.68
C ILE A 122 9.50 -17.05 -6.47
N SER A 123 10.62 -17.81 -6.45
CA SER A 123 11.61 -17.72 -5.37
C SER A 123 12.22 -16.31 -5.27
N LYS A 124 12.58 -15.71 -6.41
CA LYS A 124 13.13 -14.36 -6.49
C LYS A 124 12.10 -13.31 -6.07
N ILE A 125 10.86 -13.45 -6.51
CA ILE A 125 9.73 -12.62 -6.10
C ILE A 125 9.55 -12.67 -4.58
N ALA A 126 9.60 -13.86 -3.99
CA ALA A 126 9.46 -14.03 -2.54
C ALA A 126 10.58 -13.32 -1.77
N VAL A 127 11.83 -13.45 -2.20
CA VAL A 127 12.99 -12.78 -1.60
C VAL A 127 12.83 -11.25 -1.68
N ASN A 128 12.56 -10.70 -2.86
CA ASN A 128 12.40 -9.26 -3.06
C ASN A 128 11.22 -8.69 -2.27
N THR A 129 10.10 -9.40 -2.25
CA THR A 129 8.92 -9.05 -1.43
C THR A 129 9.29 -8.97 0.04
N HIS A 130 9.98 -9.98 0.57
CA HIS A 130 10.42 -9.98 1.96
C HIS A 130 11.37 -8.84 2.27
N LEU A 131 12.38 -8.61 1.44
CA LEU A 131 13.38 -7.56 1.63
C LEU A 131 12.77 -6.16 1.60
N ALA A 132 11.83 -5.90 0.67
CA ALA A 132 11.13 -4.63 0.60
C ALA A 132 10.28 -4.36 1.86
N GLY A 133 9.54 -5.37 2.34
CA GLY A 133 8.77 -5.27 3.59
C GLY A 133 9.68 -5.05 4.81
N ALA A 134 10.77 -5.79 4.92
CA ALA A 134 11.74 -5.64 6.01
C ALA A 134 12.40 -4.26 6.01
N ALA A 135 12.85 -3.79 4.86
CA ALA A 135 13.42 -2.44 4.70
C ALA A 135 12.41 -1.34 5.04
N GLY A 136 11.16 -1.50 4.60
CA GLY A 136 10.06 -0.61 4.97
C GLY A 136 9.82 -0.56 6.48
N THR A 137 9.88 -1.71 7.17
CA THR A 137 9.78 -1.79 8.63
C THR A 137 10.88 -0.99 9.33
N VAL A 138 12.13 -1.24 8.94
CA VAL A 138 13.30 -0.55 9.51
C VAL A 138 13.23 0.95 9.27
N THR A 139 12.84 1.35 8.05
CA THR A 139 12.68 2.76 7.68
C THR A 139 11.55 3.43 8.47
N GLY A 140 10.41 2.78 8.66
CA GLY A 140 9.30 3.27 9.48
C GLY A 140 9.71 3.46 10.95
N ALA A 141 10.47 2.52 11.50
CA ALA A 141 11.05 2.64 12.84
C ALA A 141 12.04 3.81 12.95
N ALA A 142 12.97 3.90 11.99
CA ALA A 142 14.01 4.93 11.97
C ALA A 142 13.43 6.34 11.81
N ILE A 143 12.53 6.55 10.87
CA ILE A 143 11.96 7.88 10.59
C ILE A 143 11.14 8.40 11.77
N THR A 144 10.37 7.53 12.44
CA THR A 144 9.61 7.91 13.64
C THR A 144 10.53 8.21 14.82
N ARG A 145 11.63 7.47 14.97
CA ARG A 145 12.64 7.75 16.00
C ARG A 145 13.36 9.07 15.75
N LEU A 146 13.76 9.34 14.51
CA LEU A 146 14.51 10.54 14.13
C LEU A 146 13.67 11.82 14.24
N PHE A 147 12.43 11.79 13.75
CA PHE A 147 11.58 12.98 13.69
C PHE A 147 10.53 13.05 14.81
N GLY A 148 10.19 11.93 15.44
CA GLY A 148 9.22 11.86 16.55
C GLY A 148 9.84 11.63 17.93
N GLY A 149 11.15 11.42 18.02
CA GLY A 149 11.88 11.20 19.26
C GLY A 149 11.72 9.79 19.87
N LYS A 150 10.73 9.02 19.41
CA LYS A 150 10.49 7.63 19.82
C LYS A 150 9.96 6.82 18.63
N THR A 151 10.24 5.52 18.64
CA THR A 151 9.71 4.61 17.63
C THR A 151 8.20 4.43 17.82
N ASP A 152 7.44 4.64 16.75
CA ASP A 152 6.01 4.38 16.69
C ASP A 152 5.78 3.00 16.03
N ILE A 153 5.21 2.08 16.80
CA ILE A 153 5.01 0.69 16.35
C ILE A 153 4.00 0.62 15.19
N VAL A 154 2.93 1.40 15.22
CA VAL A 154 1.91 1.39 14.16
C VAL A 154 2.50 1.93 12.86
N MET A 155 3.27 3.01 12.93
CA MET A 155 3.99 3.56 11.78
C MET A 155 5.07 2.61 11.25
N MET A 156 5.75 1.88 12.13
CA MET A 156 6.71 0.84 11.75
C MET A 156 6.02 -0.30 10.96
N LEU A 157 4.87 -0.77 11.46
CA LEU A 157 4.07 -1.81 10.80
C LEU A 157 3.48 -1.33 9.47
N ASN A 158 2.99 -0.10 9.42
CA ASN A 158 2.55 0.52 8.15
C ASN A 158 3.71 0.72 7.18
N GLY A 159 4.92 0.96 7.67
CA GLY A 159 6.14 0.98 6.86
C GLY A 159 6.42 -0.35 6.19
N ALA A 160 6.22 -1.47 6.91
CA ALA A 160 6.30 -2.80 6.33
C ALA A 160 5.32 -2.97 5.16
N LEU A 161 4.05 -2.65 5.40
CA LEU A 161 2.99 -2.77 4.39
C LEU A 161 3.24 -1.84 3.18
N ALA A 162 3.70 -0.61 3.41
CA ALA A 162 4.05 0.32 2.33
C ALA A 162 5.23 -0.19 1.48
N GLY A 163 6.22 -0.84 2.10
CA GLY A 163 7.30 -1.50 1.39
C GLY A 163 6.82 -2.67 0.54
N LEU A 164 5.92 -3.49 1.08
CA LEU A 164 5.28 -4.58 0.35
C LEU A 164 4.46 -4.06 -0.85
N VAL A 165 3.67 -3.01 -0.65
CA VAL A 165 2.90 -2.36 -1.72
C VAL A 165 3.80 -1.80 -2.80
N ALA A 166 4.87 -1.10 -2.43
CA ALA A 166 5.76 -0.45 -3.38
C ALA A 166 6.47 -1.45 -4.31
N ILE A 167 6.87 -2.63 -3.81
CA ILE A 167 7.53 -3.66 -4.63
C ILE A 167 6.55 -4.45 -5.51
N THR A 168 5.25 -4.37 -5.25
CA THR A 168 4.23 -5.23 -5.86
C THR A 168 4.09 -5.01 -7.39
N ALA A 169 4.43 -3.80 -7.91
CA ALA A 169 4.40 -3.54 -9.36
C ALA A 169 5.50 -4.28 -10.11
N GLU A 170 6.64 -4.56 -9.47
CA GLU A 170 7.78 -5.21 -10.13
C GLU A 170 8.63 -5.98 -9.10
N PRO A 171 8.12 -7.12 -8.55
CA PRO A 171 8.87 -7.89 -7.55
C PRO A 171 9.92 -8.83 -8.16
N LEU A 172 9.88 -9.08 -9.48
CA LEU A 172 10.71 -10.08 -10.16
C LEU A 172 12.07 -9.53 -10.63
N THR A 173 12.07 -8.37 -11.29
CA THR A 173 13.24 -7.85 -12.01
C THR A 173 14.27 -7.16 -11.13
N PRO A 174 13.91 -6.38 -10.10
CA PRO A 174 14.89 -5.70 -9.26
C PRO A 174 15.85 -6.68 -8.57
N GLY A 175 17.10 -6.25 -8.39
CA GLY A 175 18.02 -6.93 -7.48
C GLY A 175 17.60 -6.71 -6.01
N PRO A 176 18.10 -7.55 -5.08
CA PRO A 176 17.74 -7.49 -3.67
C PRO A 176 17.93 -6.11 -3.01
N ILE A 177 19.03 -5.43 -3.32
CA ILE A 177 19.32 -4.07 -2.79
C ILE A 177 18.30 -3.07 -3.33
N THR A 178 17.98 -3.13 -4.63
CA THR A 178 16.97 -2.27 -5.25
C THR A 178 15.59 -2.49 -4.62
N ALA A 179 15.22 -3.74 -4.35
CA ALA A 179 13.97 -4.06 -3.65
C ALA A 179 13.93 -3.44 -2.24
N MET A 180 15.03 -3.47 -1.49
CA MET A 180 15.14 -2.80 -0.20
C MET A 180 15.00 -1.28 -0.31
N VAL A 181 15.61 -0.66 -1.32
CA VAL A 181 15.50 0.78 -1.57
C VAL A 181 14.07 1.17 -1.92
N ILE A 182 13.40 0.41 -2.79
CA ILE A 182 11.99 0.62 -3.15
C ILE A 182 11.11 0.54 -1.89
N GLY A 183 11.28 -0.49 -1.07
CA GLY A 183 10.54 -0.65 0.17
C GLY A 183 10.79 0.49 1.17
N SER A 184 12.02 0.95 1.30
CA SER A 184 12.38 2.09 2.15
C SER A 184 11.72 3.39 1.70
N ILE A 185 11.75 3.69 0.40
CA ILE A 185 11.11 4.89 -0.16
C ILE A 185 9.58 4.80 0.02
N GLY A 186 8.97 3.63 -0.19
CA GLY A 186 7.55 3.40 0.10
C GLY A 186 7.17 3.76 1.53
N ALA A 187 7.99 3.37 2.51
CA ALA A 187 7.77 3.72 3.92
C ALA A 187 7.93 5.23 4.21
N VAL A 188 8.88 5.90 3.55
CA VAL A 188 9.02 7.37 3.63
C VAL A 188 7.79 8.08 3.09
N ILE A 189 7.31 7.65 1.92
CA ILE A 189 6.08 8.18 1.29
C ILE A 189 4.87 7.97 2.19
N MET A 190 4.73 6.80 2.77
CA MET A 190 3.68 6.48 3.73
C MET A 190 3.72 7.41 4.94
N TYR A 191 4.89 7.64 5.54
CA TYR A 191 5.03 8.50 6.72
C TYR A 191 4.60 9.94 6.43
N TYR A 192 5.14 10.55 5.38
CA TYR A 192 4.79 11.92 5.01
C TYR A 192 3.36 12.04 4.49
N GLY A 193 2.87 11.02 3.78
CA GLY A 193 1.49 10.93 3.34
C GLY A 193 0.50 10.90 4.51
N THR A 194 0.80 10.15 5.57
CA THR A 194 0.01 10.15 6.80
C THR A 194 -0.03 11.56 7.42
N LYS A 195 1.13 12.20 7.55
CA LYS A 195 1.21 13.57 8.09
C LYS A 195 0.47 14.59 7.21
N MET A 196 0.49 14.41 5.91
CA MET A 196 -0.27 15.25 4.97
C MET A 196 -1.78 15.10 5.17
N LEU A 197 -2.29 13.87 5.24
CA LEU A 197 -3.72 13.62 5.46
C LEU A 197 -4.19 14.19 6.81
N GLU A 198 -3.40 14.01 7.88
CA GLU A 198 -3.68 14.59 9.18
C GLU A 198 -3.80 16.12 9.13
N ARG A 199 -2.89 16.80 8.42
CA ARG A 199 -2.94 18.27 8.23
C ARG A 199 -4.16 18.72 7.41
N LEU A 200 -4.61 17.91 6.46
CA LEU A 200 -5.80 18.16 5.68
C LEU A 200 -7.09 17.87 6.44
N GLY A 201 -6.99 17.33 7.65
CA GLY A 201 -8.15 16.93 8.45
C GLY A 201 -8.89 15.71 7.89
N LEU A 202 -8.17 14.85 7.16
CA LEU A 202 -8.67 13.59 6.66
C LEU A 202 -8.33 12.48 7.64
N ASP A 203 -9.34 11.80 8.15
CA ASP A 203 -9.20 10.78 9.18
C ASP A 203 -9.11 9.38 8.54
N ASP A 204 -7.93 8.99 8.15
CA ASP A 204 -7.62 7.62 7.75
C ASP A 204 -7.31 6.78 9.00
N VAL A 205 -8.23 5.88 9.36
CA VAL A 205 -8.21 5.15 10.65
C VAL A 205 -6.95 4.30 10.83
N VAL A 206 -6.50 3.66 9.74
CA VAL A 206 -5.41 2.68 9.77
C VAL A 206 -4.20 3.07 8.91
N GLY A 207 -4.24 4.20 8.24
CA GLY A 207 -3.20 4.61 7.30
C GLY A 207 -3.30 3.90 5.94
N ALA A 208 -4.50 3.48 5.55
CA ALA A 208 -4.70 2.75 4.31
C ALA A 208 -4.37 3.58 3.05
N ILE A 209 -4.70 4.86 3.05
CA ILE A 209 -4.47 5.74 1.90
C ILE A 209 -2.97 5.90 1.62
N PRO A 210 -2.12 6.30 2.57
CA PRO A 210 -0.69 6.47 2.30
C PRO A 210 0.01 5.14 2.03
N VAL A 211 -0.41 4.05 2.67
CA VAL A 211 0.14 2.71 2.44
C VAL A 211 -0.21 2.21 1.04
N HIS A 212 -1.48 2.25 0.66
CA HIS A 212 -1.93 1.60 -0.58
C HIS A 212 -1.96 2.55 -1.77
N MET A 213 -2.48 3.78 -1.63
CA MET A 213 -2.54 4.73 -2.73
C MET A 213 -1.17 5.33 -3.04
N PHE A 214 -0.53 5.95 -2.04
CA PHE A 214 0.68 6.71 -2.33
C PHE A 214 1.89 5.81 -2.60
N ALA A 215 2.11 4.78 -1.77
CA ALA A 215 3.19 3.83 -2.04
C ALA A 215 2.90 2.95 -3.26
N GLY A 216 1.61 2.69 -3.58
CA GLY A 216 1.22 1.96 -4.79
C GLY A 216 1.50 2.75 -6.07
N ILE A 217 1.14 4.04 -6.12
CA ILE A 217 1.49 4.92 -7.24
C ILE A 217 3.01 4.97 -7.42
N PHE A 218 3.76 5.16 -6.33
CA PHE A 218 5.22 5.15 -6.38
C PHE A 218 5.76 3.83 -6.93
N GLY A 219 5.25 2.68 -6.46
CA GLY A 219 5.71 1.36 -6.90
C GLY A 219 5.59 1.17 -8.41
N THR A 220 4.51 1.67 -9.03
CA THR A 220 4.35 1.60 -10.48
C THR A 220 5.23 2.62 -11.21
N LEU A 221 5.40 3.83 -10.67
CA LEU A 221 6.26 4.86 -11.27
C LEU A 221 7.75 4.47 -11.26
N VAL A 222 8.17 3.56 -10.41
CA VAL A 222 9.57 3.09 -10.35
C VAL A 222 9.87 1.97 -11.34
N VAL A 223 8.85 1.28 -11.87
CA VAL A 223 8.99 0.15 -12.81
C VAL A 223 9.91 0.47 -14.00
N PRO A 224 9.75 1.60 -14.72
CA PRO A 224 10.61 1.96 -15.85
C PRO A 224 12.10 1.99 -15.51
N PHE A 225 12.44 2.23 -14.26
CA PHE A 225 13.84 2.32 -13.79
C PHE A 225 14.40 0.97 -13.30
N THR A 226 13.56 -0.05 -13.16
CA THR A 226 13.93 -1.32 -12.50
C THR A 226 13.67 -2.56 -13.31
N ASN A 227 12.85 -2.51 -14.36
CA ASN A 227 12.50 -3.68 -15.17
C ASN A 227 13.51 -4.04 -16.26
N GLY A 228 14.55 -3.22 -16.43
CA GLY A 228 15.60 -3.45 -17.45
C GLY A 228 15.16 -3.19 -18.90
N ASN A 229 13.89 -2.90 -19.14
CA ASN A 229 13.40 -2.47 -20.45
C ASN A 229 13.58 -0.97 -20.57
N THR A 230 14.53 -0.54 -21.41
CA THR A 230 14.83 0.87 -21.67
C THR A 230 14.06 1.43 -22.86
N ASP A 231 13.19 0.64 -23.48
CA ASP A 231 12.32 1.07 -24.57
C ASP A 231 11.08 1.74 -23.98
N PHE A 232 11.07 3.06 -23.96
CA PHE A 232 9.94 3.93 -23.62
C PHE A 232 9.24 4.36 -24.90
#